data_e593002a5454200c4db2ebfd439d2179
#
_entry.id   e593002a5454200c4db2ebfd439d2179
#
_cell.length_a   1.000
_cell.length_b   1.000
_cell.length_c   1.000
_cell.angle_alpha   90.00
_cell.angle_beta   90.00
_cell.angle_gamma   90.00
#
_symmetry.space_group_name_H-M   'P 1'
#
loop_
_entity.id
_entity.type
_entity.pdbx_description
1 polymer ?
#
loop_
_entity_poly.entity_id
_entity_poly.type
_entity_poly.pdbx_seq_one_letter_code
_entity_poly.pdbx_strand_id
1 'polypeptide(L)'
;MSDPTTPANQPEHQAPAAGQQPTSQDTGATDWRVPGSGIAPLRHLATSPRDWANYVAIGDSFTEGMSDDENVTAGDWSGWADRLATMLANEHAGEFRYANLAVRGRLLADVAGPQTDAALELVAGATGPTLVSIVGGGNDILRPRADIDALASQLDGAVARLRATGADVLLVTPTDPVGAPIIGATRGRVGQYIAHIFSIAGRHGCYVLNQWDLHFLKDWRMWAADRIHMTPEGHRRVALAGFAALGHTEADEGAFRHPMEFASAPKPTWAEHREWARTHAGPWVKRRVTGRSSGDGRSGKLTELTPWPMG
;
A
#
# COMPACT_ATOMS: atom_id res chain seq x y z
N MET A 1 88.33 -13.71 21.18
CA MET A 1 87.76 -14.44 20.04
C MET A 1 86.49 -13.71 19.63
N SER A 2 86.61 -12.88 18.62
CA SER A 2 85.81 -12.83 17.42
C SER A 2 84.28 -12.61 17.69
N ASP A 3 83.61 -11.62 17.24
CA ASP A 3 83.70 -10.89 16.02
C ASP A 3 82.64 -9.77 16.01
N PRO A 4 82.80 -8.68 15.32
CA PRO A 4 81.83 -7.62 15.22
C PRO A 4 80.90 -7.80 13.96
N THR A 5 79.68 -7.51 14.06
CA THR A 5 78.86 -7.34 12.87
C THR A 5 78.13 -5.98 12.87
N THR A 6 78.52 -5.20 11.91
CA THR A 6 78.04 -3.90 11.49
C THR A 6 76.54 -3.96 11.14
N PRO A 7 75.67 -3.01 11.56
CA PRO A 7 74.35 -2.88 11.03
C PRO A 7 74.32 -2.13 9.71
N ALA A 8 73.64 -2.70 8.75
CA ALA A 8 73.46 -2.15 7.42
C ALA A 8 72.62 -0.88 7.43
N ASN A 9 73.03 0.03 6.61
CA ASN A 9 72.48 1.31 6.27
C ASN A 9 71.03 1.14 5.76
N GLN A 10 70.07 1.73 6.43
CA GLN A 10 68.68 1.90 5.88
C GLN A 10 68.67 3.24 5.13
N PRO A 11 68.07 3.31 3.94
CA PRO A 11 67.88 4.57 3.23
C PRO A 11 66.81 5.42 3.88
N GLU A 12 67.11 6.68 4.09
CA GLU A 12 66.15 7.71 4.53
C GLU A 12 65.00 7.84 3.58
N HIS A 13 63.78 7.64 4.10
CA HIS A 13 62.58 8.00 3.39
C HIS A 13 62.43 9.53 3.41
N GLN A 14 62.73 10.16 2.30
CA GLN A 14 62.34 11.54 2.02
C GLN A 14 60.80 11.61 1.93
N ALA A 15 60.17 12.45 2.77
CA ALA A 15 58.79 12.83 2.67
C ALA A 15 58.55 13.56 1.34
N PRO A 16 57.50 13.22 0.59
CA PRO A 16 57.11 13.97 -0.60
C PRO A 16 56.56 15.34 -0.20
N ALA A 17 57.00 16.36 -0.95
CA ALA A 17 56.62 17.75 -0.83
C ALA A 17 55.08 17.93 -0.93
N ALA A 18 54.53 18.84 -0.09
CA ALA A 18 53.19 19.35 -0.23
C ALA A 18 53.03 20.03 -1.61
N GLY A 19 52.28 19.40 -2.46
CA GLY A 19 52.01 19.91 -3.79
C GLY A 19 50.73 19.41 -4.38
N GLN A 20 49.75 20.31 -4.47
CA GLN A 20 48.59 20.27 -5.33
C GLN A 20 47.53 19.19 -4.99
N GLN A 21 46.48 19.64 -4.34
CA GLN A 21 45.18 18.94 -4.39
C GLN A 21 44.79 18.73 -5.86
N PRO A 22 44.43 17.51 -6.26
CA PRO A 22 43.86 17.33 -7.58
C PRO A 22 42.53 18.10 -7.61
N THR A 23 42.45 19.05 -8.52
CA THR A 23 41.16 19.61 -8.98
C THR A 23 40.28 18.44 -9.27
N SER A 24 39.03 18.48 -8.76
CA SER A 24 37.97 17.54 -9.03
C SER A 24 37.78 17.45 -10.55
N GLN A 25 38.56 16.59 -11.19
CA GLN A 25 38.20 16.11 -12.51
C GLN A 25 37.03 15.18 -12.30
N ASP A 26 35.91 15.61 -12.85
CA ASP A 26 34.74 14.89 -13.16
C ASP A 26 35.10 13.43 -13.52
N THR A 27 35.12 12.56 -12.48
CA THR A 27 35.17 11.14 -12.72
C THR A 27 33.81 10.84 -13.31
N GLY A 28 33.74 10.70 -14.62
CA GLY A 28 32.54 10.34 -15.36
C GLY A 28 31.85 9.17 -14.69
N ALA A 29 30.99 9.51 -13.72
CA ALA A 29 29.96 8.61 -13.27
C ALA A 29 29.20 8.24 -14.54
N THR A 30 29.40 7.03 -15.02
CA THR A 30 28.65 6.47 -16.13
C THR A 30 27.20 6.75 -15.83
N ASP A 31 26.62 7.72 -16.54
CA ASP A 31 25.21 8.05 -16.39
C ASP A 31 24.45 6.79 -16.81
N TRP A 32 24.05 6.00 -15.84
CA TRP A 32 23.26 4.78 -16.00
C TRP A 32 21.86 5.08 -16.56
N ARG A 33 21.54 6.36 -16.77
CA ARG A 33 20.31 6.79 -17.42
C ARG A 33 20.38 6.43 -18.87
N VAL A 34 19.43 5.63 -19.33
CA VAL A 34 19.27 5.36 -20.75
C VAL A 34 18.97 6.69 -21.45
N PRO A 35 19.80 7.15 -22.39
CA PRO A 35 19.55 8.40 -23.11
C PRO A 35 18.19 8.33 -23.79
N GLY A 36 17.31 9.28 -23.49
CA GLY A 36 15.98 9.36 -24.08
C GLY A 36 14.84 8.72 -23.26
N SER A 37 15.12 8.03 -22.16
CA SER A 37 14.09 7.61 -21.23
C SER A 37 13.62 8.79 -20.41
N GLY A 38 12.84 9.66 -20.69
CA GLY A 38 12.39 10.81 -19.87
C GLY A 38 11.98 10.44 -18.43
N ILE A 39 12.88 9.74 -17.73
CA ILE A 39 12.73 9.36 -16.33
C ILE A 39 12.75 10.67 -15.54
N ALA A 40 11.58 11.07 -15.09
CA ALA A 40 11.48 12.17 -14.13
C ALA A 40 12.41 11.87 -12.94
N PRO A 41 13.08 12.88 -12.39
CA PRO A 41 13.93 12.67 -11.22
C PRO A 41 13.13 11.94 -10.14
N LEU A 42 13.75 10.96 -9.49
CA LEU A 42 13.13 10.24 -8.38
C LEU A 42 12.56 11.25 -7.39
N ARG A 43 11.27 11.25 -7.25
CA ARG A 43 10.60 12.01 -6.21
C ARG A 43 10.70 11.21 -4.91
N HIS A 44 10.74 11.91 -3.79
CA HIS A 44 10.60 11.26 -2.48
C HIS A 44 9.13 10.92 -2.23
N LEU A 45 8.88 9.98 -1.32
CA LEU A 45 7.53 9.72 -0.84
C LEU A 45 6.91 11.01 -0.32
N ALA A 46 5.64 11.24 -0.62
CA ALA A 46 4.89 12.30 -0.01
C ALA A 46 4.62 11.96 1.47
N THR A 47 4.82 12.92 2.36
CA THR A 47 4.68 12.72 3.81
C THR A 47 4.03 13.90 4.53
N SER A 48 3.79 15.00 3.83
CA SER A 48 3.15 16.18 4.44
C SER A 48 1.65 16.15 4.21
N PRO A 49 0.84 16.49 5.23
CA PRO A 49 -0.60 16.57 5.08
C PRO A 49 -0.97 17.63 4.06
N ARG A 50 -2.07 17.42 3.36
CA ARG A 50 -2.67 18.39 2.45
C ARG A 50 -4.17 18.48 2.76
N ASP A 51 -4.73 19.61 2.48
CA ASP A 51 -6.17 19.83 2.57
C ASP A 51 -6.83 19.35 1.26
N TRP A 52 -7.35 18.13 1.25
CA TRP A 52 -8.11 17.58 0.13
C TRP A 52 -9.58 17.91 0.28
N ALA A 53 -10.19 18.38 -0.81
CA ALA A 53 -11.64 18.57 -0.89
C ALA A 53 -12.37 17.29 -1.38
N ASN A 54 -11.64 16.37 -2.02
CA ASN A 54 -12.22 15.17 -2.59
C ASN A 54 -11.34 13.94 -2.31
N TYR A 55 -11.99 12.79 -2.12
CA TYR A 55 -11.33 11.51 -2.02
C TYR A 55 -12.03 10.46 -2.89
N VAL A 56 -11.27 9.75 -3.71
CA VAL A 56 -11.73 8.63 -4.54
C VAL A 56 -10.99 7.37 -4.12
N ALA A 57 -11.71 6.33 -3.72
CA ALA A 57 -11.11 5.04 -3.35
C ALA A 57 -11.36 4.01 -4.46
N ILE A 58 -10.27 3.41 -4.99
CA ILE A 58 -10.34 2.30 -5.94
C ILE A 58 -9.67 1.06 -5.37
N GLY A 59 -10.19 -0.11 -5.72
CA GLY A 59 -9.64 -1.36 -5.20
C GLY A 59 -10.59 -2.56 -5.25
N ASP A 60 -10.33 -3.48 -4.35
CA ASP A 60 -11.05 -4.74 -4.21
C ASP A 60 -11.90 -4.79 -2.92
N SER A 61 -12.18 -6.00 -2.42
CA SER A 61 -12.98 -6.23 -1.21
C SER A 61 -12.47 -5.49 0.03
N PHE A 62 -11.17 -5.25 0.11
CA PHE A 62 -10.59 -4.54 1.23
C PHE A 62 -11.00 -3.06 1.24
N THR A 63 -10.99 -2.41 0.08
CA THR A 63 -11.42 -1.01 -0.07
C THR A 63 -12.94 -0.88 -0.11
N GLU A 64 -13.66 -1.89 -0.62
CA GLU A 64 -15.12 -1.96 -0.52
C GLU A 64 -15.60 -2.01 0.94
N GLY A 65 -14.77 -2.53 1.86
CA GLY A 65 -15.05 -2.58 3.30
C GLY A 65 -15.71 -3.88 3.75
N MET A 66 -15.51 -4.99 3.02
CA MET A 66 -16.11 -6.28 3.38
C MET A 66 -15.88 -6.66 4.84
N SER A 67 -16.94 -7.12 5.49
CA SER A 67 -17.01 -7.54 6.89
C SER A 67 -16.94 -6.41 7.93
N ASP A 68 -17.02 -5.14 7.51
CA ASP A 68 -17.27 -4.02 8.41
C ASP A 68 -18.76 -3.67 8.35
N ASP A 69 -19.53 -4.25 9.25
CA ASP A 69 -20.98 -4.07 9.39
C ASP A 69 -21.37 -2.99 10.41
N GLU A 70 -20.39 -2.34 11.01
CA GLU A 70 -20.59 -1.15 11.82
C GLU A 70 -20.74 0.09 10.93
N ASN A 71 -21.69 0.97 11.30
CA ASN A 71 -21.92 2.24 10.61
C ASN A 71 -22.08 2.09 9.09
N VAL A 72 -22.88 1.11 8.68
CA VAL A 72 -23.17 0.85 7.25
C VAL A 72 -23.70 2.11 6.58
N THR A 73 -22.99 2.57 5.58
CA THR A 73 -23.35 3.70 4.73
C THR A 73 -23.67 3.22 3.32
N ALA A 74 -24.60 3.89 2.62
CA ALA A 74 -24.99 3.55 1.25
C ALA A 74 -25.48 2.11 1.04
N GLY A 75 -26.03 1.48 2.10
CA GLY A 75 -26.63 0.14 2.02
C GLY A 75 -25.64 -1.03 1.89
N ASP A 76 -24.35 -0.76 1.99
CA ASP A 76 -23.27 -1.77 2.00
C ASP A 76 -22.39 -1.61 3.24
N TRP A 77 -21.26 -2.31 3.30
CA TRP A 77 -20.33 -2.20 4.42
C TRP A 77 -19.63 -0.84 4.49
N SER A 78 -19.36 -0.36 5.68
CA SER A 78 -18.35 0.64 5.92
C SER A 78 -16.95 -0.01 5.71
N GLY A 79 -15.86 0.70 5.85
CA GLY A 79 -14.53 0.11 5.71
C GLY A 79 -13.46 1.13 6.05
N TRP A 80 -12.21 0.75 5.92
CA TRP A 80 -11.09 1.64 6.20
C TRP A 80 -11.14 2.91 5.34
N ALA A 81 -11.55 2.79 4.07
CA ALA A 81 -11.59 3.94 3.16
C ALA A 81 -12.70 4.92 3.53
N ASP A 82 -13.88 4.44 3.94
CA ASP A 82 -14.99 5.28 4.40
C ASP A 82 -14.66 5.97 5.72
N ARG A 83 -14.01 5.24 6.63
CA ARG A 83 -13.53 5.79 7.90
C ARG A 83 -12.44 6.84 7.68
N LEU A 84 -11.51 6.61 6.73
CA LEU A 84 -10.53 7.61 6.31
C LEU A 84 -11.19 8.83 5.68
N ALA A 85 -12.20 8.64 4.82
CA ALA A 85 -12.98 9.73 4.24
C ALA A 85 -13.61 10.62 5.33
N THR A 86 -14.16 10.01 6.39
CA THR A 86 -14.72 10.75 7.53
C THR A 86 -13.66 11.56 8.28
N MET A 87 -12.47 10.99 8.49
CA MET A 87 -11.37 11.72 9.15
C MET A 87 -10.92 12.92 8.30
N LEU A 88 -10.75 12.72 6.98
CA LEU A 88 -10.35 13.79 6.07
C LEU A 88 -11.42 14.88 5.97
N ALA A 89 -12.70 14.50 5.96
CA ALA A 89 -13.82 15.44 5.97
C ALA A 89 -13.84 16.30 7.24
N ASN A 90 -13.46 15.74 8.39
CA ASN A 90 -13.39 16.50 9.65
C ASN A 90 -12.23 17.51 9.69
N GLU A 91 -11.16 17.26 8.92
CA GLU A 91 -10.03 18.21 8.77
C GLU A 91 -10.31 19.29 7.72
N HIS A 92 -11.19 19.03 6.76
CA HIS A 92 -11.50 19.96 5.68
C HIS A 92 -12.53 21.03 6.11
N ALA A 93 -12.22 22.29 5.88
CA ALA A 93 -13.11 23.38 6.31
C ALA A 93 -14.32 23.59 5.41
N GLY A 94 -14.40 22.96 4.25
CA GLY A 94 -15.46 23.11 3.25
C GLY A 94 -16.31 21.88 3.05
N GLU A 95 -17.00 21.81 1.91
CA GLU A 95 -17.70 20.59 1.49
C GLU A 95 -16.68 19.55 1.03
N PHE A 96 -16.60 18.44 1.77
CA PHE A 96 -15.79 17.30 1.39
C PHE A 96 -16.63 16.29 0.61
N ARG A 97 -16.05 15.72 -0.46
CA ARG A 97 -16.73 14.73 -1.31
C ARG A 97 -15.96 13.43 -1.38
N TYR A 98 -16.70 12.33 -1.37
CA TYR A 98 -16.14 10.99 -1.39
C TYR A 98 -16.79 10.10 -2.44
N ALA A 99 -15.98 9.24 -3.08
CA ALA A 99 -16.42 8.16 -3.95
C ALA A 99 -15.67 6.87 -3.61
N ASN A 100 -16.34 5.73 -3.69
CA ASN A 100 -15.75 4.41 -3.51
C ASN A 100 -16.16 3.48 -4.66
N LEU A 101 -15.25 3.33 -5.62
CA LEU A 101 -15.41 2.53 -6.83
C LEU A 101 -14.99 1.07 -6.65
N ALA A 102 -14.50 0.71 -5.46
CA ALA A 102 -13.96 -0.61 -5.18
C ALA A 102 -15.03 -1.70 -5.29
N VAL A 103 -14.64 -2.84 -5.85
CA VAL A 103 -15.51 -4.01 -6.00
C VAL A 103 -14.73 -5.26 -5.59
N ARG A 104 -15.33 -6.05 -4.72
CA ARG A 104 -14.75 -7.30 -4.20
C ARG A 104 -14.31 -8.26 -5.31
N GLY A 105 -13.19 -8.92 -5.08
CA GLY A 105 -12.69 -9.97 -5.97
C GLY A 105 -12.08 -9.48 -7.27
N ARG A 106 -11.98 -8.17 -7.49
CA ARG A 106 -11.33 -7.59 -8.65
C ARG A 106 -9.82 -7.88 -8.64
N LEU A 107 -9.28 -8.05 -9.82
CA LEU A 107 -7.86 -8.16 -10.07
C LEU A 107 -7.26 -6.79 -10.34
N LEU A 108 -5.94 -6.71 -10.31
CA LEU A 108 -5.26 -5.45 -10.58
C LEU A 108 -5.59 -4.89 -11.96
N ALA A 109 -5.80 -5.74 -12.96
CA ALA A 109 -6.21 -5.30 -14.30
C ALA A 109 -7.55 -4.54 -14.28
N ASP A 110 -8.50 -4.92 -13.42
CA ASP A 110 -9.76 -4.19 -13.26
C ASP A 110 -9.54 -2.86 -12.53
N VAL A 111 -8.68 -2.85 -11.51
CA VAL A 111 -8.37 -1.65 -10.70
C VAL A 111 -7.57 -0.66 -11.53
N ALA A 112 -6.50 -1.11 -12.18
CA ALA A 112 -5.60 -0.26 -12.99
C ALA A 112 -6.20 0.14 -14.35
N GLY A 113 -7.24 -0.52 -14.81
CA GLY A 113 -8.01 -0.20 -16.01
C GLY A 113 -9.33 0.50 -15.66
N PRO A 114 -10.48 -0.20 -15.73
CA PRO A 114 -11.81 0.40 -15.61
C PRO A 114 -12.03 1.27 -14.37
N GLN A 115 -11.54 0.86 -13.18
CA GLN A 115 -11.71 1.70 -11.98
C GLN A 115 -10.83 2.95 -12.04
N THR A 116 -9.62 2.85 -12.58
CA THR A 116 -8.75 4.02 -12.80
C THR A 116 -9.38 4.95 -13.84
N ASP A 117 -9.99 4.44 -14.91
CA ASP A 117 -10.68 5.26 -15.91
C ASP A 117 -11.82 6.05 -15.27
N ALA A 118 -12.68 5.39 -14.50
CA ALA A 118 -13.76 6.04 -13.77
C ALA A 118 -13.24 7.06 -12.73
N ALA A 119 -12.15 6.74 -12.02
CA ALA A 119 -11.54 7.68 -11.09
C ALA A 119 -11.00 8.94 -11.79
N LEU A 120 -10.41 8.79 -13.00
CA LEU A 120 -9.95 9.92 -13.81
C LEU A 120 -11.11 10.83 -14.23
N GLU A 121 -12.26 10.26 -14.59
CA GLU A 121 -13.47 11.04 -14.90
C GLU A 121 -13.95 11.84 -13.69
N LEU A 122 -13.99 11.22 -12.49
CA LEU A 122 -14.35 11.90 -11.25
C LEU A 122 -13.36 13.01 -10.90
N VAL A 123 -12.05 12.76 -11.02
CA VAL A 123 -11.01 13.77 -10.77
C VAL A 123 -11.12 14.94 -11.75
N ALA A 124 -11.40 14.68 -13.01
CA ALA A 124 -11.57 15.74 -14.03
C ALA A 124 -12.78 16.62 -13.76
N GLY A 125 -13.84 16.07 -13.16
CA GLY A 125 -15.05 16.81 -12.76
C GLY A 125 -14.98 17.44 -11.37
N ALA A 126 -13.95 17.12 -10.58
CA ALA A 126 -13.82 17.59 -9.20
C ALA A 126 -13.34 19.03 -9.09
N THR A 127 -13.83 19.74 -8.08
CA THR A 127 -13.33 21.06 -7.70
C THR A 127 -12.39 20.93 -6.50
N GLY A 128 -11.17 21.44 -6.62
CA GLY A 128 -10.18 21.42 -5.53
C GLY A 128 -9.29 20.18 -5.52
N PRO A 129 -8.36 20.11 -4.54
CA PRO A 129 -7.40 19.02 -4.44
C PRO A 129 -8.09 17.67 -4.22
N THR A 130 -7.65 16.65 -4.94
CA THR A 130 -8.22 15.30 -4.88
C THR A 130 -7.17 14.29 -4.47
N LEU A 131 -7.51 13.42 -3.52
CA LEU A 131 -6.77 12.23 -3.15
C LEU A 131 -7.39 11.02 -3.86
N VAL A 132 -6.55 10.11 -4.37
CA VAL A 132 -6.99 8.80 -4.86
C VAL A 132 -6.23 7.71 -4.12
N SER A 133 -6.92 6.77 -3.45
CA SER A 133 -6.28 5.60 -2.89
C SER A 133 -6.40 4.39 -3.82
N ILE A 134 -5.33 3.59 -3.90
CA ILE A 134 -5.27 2.39 -4.73
C ILE A 134 -4.90 1.17 -3.89
N VAL A 135 -5.80 0.18 -3.90
CA VAL A 135 -5.55 -1.18 -3.38
C VAL A 135 -5.72 -2.16 -4.52
N GLY A 136 -4.72 -2.99 -4.79
CA GLY A 136 -4.84 -3.99 -5.84
C GLY A 136 -3.65 -4.96 -5.88
N GLY A 137 -3.81 -6.05 -6.61
CA GLY A 137 -2.78 -7.08 -6.77
C GLY A 137 -2.82 -8.20 -5.74
N GLY A 138 -3.47 -8.01 -4.59
CA GLY A 138 -3.61 -9.08 -3.58
C GLY A 138 -4.29 -10.33 -4.15
N ASN A 139 -5.38 -10.14 -4.87
CA ASN A 139 -6.10 -11.22 -5.54
C ASN A 139 -5.29 -11.92 -6.63
N ASP A 140 -4.40 -11.20 -7.29
CA ASP A 140 -3.51 -11.72 -8.34
C ASP A 140 -2.39 -12.57 -7.74
N ILE A 141 -1.73 -12.06 -6.70
CA ILE A 141 -0.61 -12.72 -6.01
C ILE A 141 -1.01 -14.11 -5.46
N LEU A 142 -2.27 -14.27 -5.10
CA LEU A 142 -2.82 -15.57 -4.66
C LEU A 142 -2.99 -16.58 -5.80
N ARG A 143 -2.87 -16.17 -7.06
CA ARG A 143 -2.94 -17.10 -8.21
C ARG A 143 -1.63 -17.82 -8.41
N PRO A 144 -1.66 -19.10 -8.83
CA PRO A 144 -0.45 -19.77 -9.27
C PRO A 144 0.21 -18.98 -10.41
N ARG A 145 1.55 -18.88 -10.37
CA ARG A 145 2.35 -18.22 -11.41
C ARG A 145 2.01 -16.73 -11.65
N ALA A 146 1.57 -16.00 -10.59
CA ALA A 146 1.42 -14.56 -10.68
C ALA A 146 2.77 -13.93 -11.08
N ASP A 147 2.75 -13.13 -12.14
CA ASP A 147 3.89 -12.35 -12.61
C ASP A 147 3.89 -11.01 -11.86
N ILE A 148 4.80 -10.87 -10.91
CA ILE A 148 4.84 -9.71 -10.02
C ILE A 148 5.35 -8.46 -10.76
N ASP A 149 6.27 -8.61 -11.71
CA ASP A 149 6.78 -7.50 -12.50
C ASP A 149 5.70 -6.96 -13.45
N ALA A 150 4.90 -7.84 -14.05
CA ALA A 150 3.74 -7.43 -14.85
C ALA A 150 2.68 -6.70 -14.01
N LEU A 151 2.41 -7.16 -12.77
CA LEU A 151 1.52 -6.45 -11.84
C LEU A 151 2.08 -5.07 -11.49
N ALA A 152 3.38 -4.98 -11.19
CA ALA A 152 4.02 -3.71 -10.90
C ALA A 152 3.91 -2.73 -12.08
N SER A 153 4.11 -3.20 -13.31
CA SER A 153 3.98 -2.38 -14.52
C SER A 153 2.56 -1.84 -14.72
N GLN A 154 1.54 -2.65 -14.44
CA GLN A 154 0.14 -2.22 -14.50
C GLN A 154 -0.15 -1.13 -13.46
N LEU A 155 0.30 -1.34 -12.21
CA LEU A 155 0.13 -0.37 -11.14
C LEU A 155 0.85 0.94 -11.46
N ASP A 156 2.08 0.88 -11.95
CA ASP A 156 2.88 2.05 -12.34
C ASP A 156 2.16 2.90 -13.40
N GLY A 157 1.61 2.25 -14.42
CA GLY A 157 0.82 2.92 -15.46
C GLY A 157 -0.44 3.62 -14.91
N ALA A 158 -1.17 2.98 -14.01
CA ALA A 158 -2.34 3.59 -13.36
C ALA A 158 -1.95 4.80 -12.50
N VAL A 159 -0.89 4.67 -11.70
CA VAL A 159 -0.37 5.76 -10.86
C VAL A 159 0.10 6.94 -11.71
N ALA A 160 0.83 6.69 -12.79
CA ALA A 160 1.29 7.73 -13.70
C ALA A 160 0.11 8.54 -14.29
N ARG A 161 -0.95 7.85 -14.71
CA ARG A 161 -2.16 8.48 -15.25
C ARG A 161 -2.87 9.36 -14.23
N LEU A 162 -3.05 8.88 -13.00
CA LEU A 162 -3.67 9.65 -11.91
C LEU A 162 -2.81 10.84 -11.51
N ARG A 163 -1.51 10.64 -11.35
CA ARG A 163 -0.58 11.75 -11.02
C ARG A 163 -0.50 12.82 -12.11
N ALA A 164 -0.70 12.46 -13.38
CA ALA A 164 -0.73 13.40 -14.49
C ALA A 164 -1.90 14.41 -14.40
N THR A 165 -2.99 14.08 -13.69
CA THR A 165 -4.11 15.00 -13.44
C THR A 165 -3.83 16.02 -12.34
N GLY A 166 -2.75 15.85 -11.57
CA GLY A 166 -2.47 16.63 -10.35
C GLY A 166 -3.07 16.03 -9.08
N ALA A 167 -3.85 14.95 -9.17
CA ALA A 167 -4.35 14.24 -7.99
C ALA A 167 -3.20 13.65 -7.17
N ASP A 168 -3.34 13.65 -5.86
CA ASP A 168 -2.45 12.90 -4.98
C ASP A 168 -2.87 11.44 -4.92
N VAL A 169 -1.88 10.55 -4.75
CA VAL A 169 -2.14 9.12 -4.72
C VAL A 169 -1.64 8.52 -3.41
N LEU A 170 -2.50 7.74 -2.74
CA LEU A 170 -2.16 6.88 -1.62
C LEU A 170 -2.09 5.43 -2.10
N LEU A 171 -0.89 4.88 -2.16
CA LEU A 171 -0.68 3.45 -2.43
C LEU A 171 -0.76 2.66 -1.14
N VAL A 172 -1.55 1.58 -1.16
CA VAL A 172 -1.73 0.72 0.00
C VAL A 172 -1.06 -0.62 -0.25
N THR A 173 -0.12 -0.99 0.60
CA THR A 173 0.56 -2.29 0.45
C THR A 173 -0.33 -3.44 0.89
N PRO A 174 -0.15 -4.65 0.36
CA PRO A 174 -0.70 -5.85 0.99
C PRO A 174 -0.19 -6.04 2.41
N THR A 175 -0.96 -6.77 3.23
CA THR A 175 -0.58 -7.19 4.57
C THR A 175 0.48 -8.30 4.55
N ASP A 176 1.25 -8.46 5.65
CA ASP A 176 2.14 -9.61 5.82
C ASP A 176 1.32 -10.89 6.08
N PRO A 177 1.30 -11.86 5.16
CA PRO A 177 0.52 -13.07 5.32
C PRO A 177 1.18 -14.11 6.25
N VAL A 178 2.17 -13.69 7.06
CA VAL A 178 2.87 -14.59 7.98
C VAL A 178 1.89 -15.29 8.92
N GLY A 179 2.02 -16.59 9.05
CA GLY A 179 1.15 -17.41 9.90
C GLY A 179 -0.25 -17.67 9.35
N ALA A 180 -0.62 -17.10 8.21
CA ALA A 180 -1.91 -17.36 7.59
C ALA A 180 -1.88 -18.72 6.86
N PRO A 181 -2.87 -19.60 7.11
CA PRO A 181 -2.96 -20.86 6.40
C PRO A 181 -3.08 -20.63 4.88
N ILE A 182 -2.43 -21.44 4.06
CA ILE A 182 -2.45 -21.42 2.59
C ILE A 182 -1.82 -20.14 2.01
N ILE A 183 -2.31 -18.96 2.36
CA ILE A 183 -1.84 -17.69 1.78
C ILE A 183 -0.45 -17.30 2.28
N GLY A 184 0.01 -17.81 3.43
CA GLY A 184 1.36 -17.59 3.93
C GLY A 184 2.46 -18.02 2.96
N ALA A 185 2.20 -19.00 2.11
CA ALA A 185 3.13 -19.43 1.05
C ALA A 185 3.39 -18.33 -0.01
N THR A 186 2.54 -17.31 -0.09
CA THR A 186 2.70 -16.21 -1.04
C THR A 186 3.59 -15.08 -0.51
N ARG A 187 4.05 -15.17 0.75
CA ARG A 187 4.76 -14.10 1.45
C ARG A 187 5.95 -13.52 0.67
N GLY A 188 6.73 -14.37 -0.01
CA GLY A 188 7.86 -13.88 -0.83
C GLY A 188 7.39 -13.00 -2.00
N ARG A 189 6.32 -13.41 -2.70
CA ARG A 189 5.72 -12.61 -3.79
C ARG A 189 5.10 -11.32 -3.29
N VAL A 190 4.45 -11.35 -2.12
CA VAL A 190 3.92 -10.15 -1.46
C VAL A 190 5.06 -9.18 -1.16
N GLY A 191 6.17 -9.64 -0.56
CA GLY A 191 7.34 -8.80 -0.28
C GLY A 191 7.95 -8.19 -1.55
N GLN A 192 8.06 -8.95 -2.63
CA GLN A 192 8.51 -8.44 -3.93
C GLN A 192 7.57 -7.35 -4.46
N TYR A 193 6.27 -7.56 -4.42
CA TYR A 193 5.28 -6.58 -4.88
C TYR A 193 5.33 -5.29 -4.05
N ILE A 194 5.52 -5.40 -2.74
CA ILE A 194 5.69 -4.24 -1.85
C ILE A 194 6.93 -3.43 -2.22
N ALA A 195 8.05 -4.08 -2.56
CA ALA A 195 9.25 -3.38 -3.02
C ALA A 195 8.97 -2.54 -4.29
N HIS A 196 8.17 -3.09 -5.23
CA HIS A 196 7.71 -2.33 -6.40
C HIS A 196 6.79 -1.17 -6.01
N ILE A 197 5.84 -1.36 -5.09
CA ILE A 197 4.94 -0.29 -4.62
C ILE A 197 5.76 0.89 -4.07
N PHE A 198 6.76 0.64 -3.22
CA PHE A 198 7.62 1.71 -2.71
C PHE A 198 8.44 2.38 -3.81
N SER A 199 8.94 1.62 -4.78
CA SER A 199 9.66 2.17 -5.93
C SER A 199 8.77 3.05 -6.80
N ILE A 200 7.52 2.63 -7.06
CA ILE A 200 6.51 3.40 -7.80
C ILE A 200 6.16 4.67 -7.02
N ALA A 201 5.89 4.54 -5.72
CA ALA A 201 5.58 5.68 -4.86
C ALA A 201 6.70 6.73 -4.87
N GLY A 202 7.95 6.31 -4.79
CA GLY A 202 9.12 7.21 -4.86
C GLY A 202 9.26 7.91 -6.20
N ARG A 203 8.99 7.21 -7.32
CA ARG A 203 9.03 7.82 -8.67
C ARG A 203 7.95 8.88 -8.88
N HIS A 204 6.76 8.63 -8.38
CA HIS A 204 5.59 9.49 -8.63
C HIS A 204 5.27 10.46 -7.48
N GLY A 205 6.01 10.41 -6.37
CA GLY A 205 5.77 11.24 -5.19
C GLY A 205 4.42 10.94 -4.55
N CYS A 206 4.13 9.65 -4.32
CA CYS A 206 2.89 9.18 -3.71
C CYS A 206 3.05 8.98 -2.20
N TYR A 207 1.93 8.96 -1.48
CA TYR A 207 1.85 8.47 -0.11
C TYR A 207 1.82 6.94 -0.10
N VAL A 208 2.24 6.33 1.01
CA VAL A 208 2.19 4.87 1.19
C VAL A 208 1.61 4.52 2.54
N LEU A 209 0.48 3.82 2.55
CA LEU A 209 -0.01 3.10 3.72
C LEU A 209 0.63 1.71 3.74
N ASN A 210 1.64 1.56 4.58
CA ASN A 210 2.42 0.33 4.69
C ASN A 210 1.76 -0.68 5.63
N GLN A 211 0.82 -1.49 5.13
CA GLN A 211 0.16 -2.51 5.93
C GLN A 211 1.06 -3.67 6.36
N TRP A 212 2.17 -3.90 5.68
CA TRP A 212 3.15 -4.91 6.07
C TRP A 212 3.72 -4.66 7.48
N ASP A 213 3.86 -3.39 7.86
CA ASP A 213 4.39 -2.97 9.16
C ASP A 213 3.31 -2.82 10.25
N LEU A 214 2.05 -3.00 9.92
CA LEU A 214 0.96 -2.91 10.89
C LEU A 214 0.87 -4.20 11.71
N HIS A 215 1.63 -4.25 12.80
CA HIS A 215 1.79 -5.46 13.62
C HIS A 215 0.47 -5.99 14.21
N PHE A 216 -0.51 -5.13 14.46
CA PHE A 216 -1.84 -5.55 14.94
C PHE A 216 -2.56 -6.46 13.92
N LEU A 217 -2.24 -6.37 12.63
CA LEU A 217 -2.80 -7.25 11.61
C LEU A 217 -2.31 -8.71 11.70
N LYS A 218 -1.33 -9.00 12.56
CA LYS A 218 -0.92 -10.37 12.90
C LYS A 218 -1.81 -11.00 13.96
N ASP A 219 -2.71 -10.22 14.59
CA ASP A 219 -3.70 -10.71 15.55
C ASP A 219 -4.98 -11.13 14.80
N TRP A 220 -5.39 -12.39 15.01
CA TRP A 220 -6.58 -12.94 14.36
C TRP A 220 -7.90 -12.23 14.73
N ARG A 221 -7.92 -11.48 15.80
CA ARG A 221 -9.08 -10.65 16.17
C ARG A 221 -9.32 -9.48 15.22
N MET A 222 -8.33 -9.13 14.40
CA MET A 222 -8.48 -8.13 13.34
C MET A 222 -9.13 -8.70 12.08
N TRP A 223 -9.32 -10.03 12.02
CA TRP A 223 -9.81 -10.73 10.86
C TRP A 223 -11.16 -11.37 11.13
N ALA A 224 -12.10 -11.24 10.19
CA ALA A 224 -13.40 -11.85 10.24
C ALA A 224 -13.31 -13.39 10.21
N ALA A 225 -14.45 -14.05 10.35
CA ALA A 225 -14.52 -15.53 10.39
C ALA A 225 -13.91 -16.20 9.14
N ASP A 226 -13.91 -15.52 8.01
CA ASP A 226 -13.32 -16.02 6.76
C ASP A 226 -11.78 -15.90 6.72
N ARG A 227 -11.16 -15.21 7.67
CA ARG A 227 -9.71 -14.98 7.81
C ARG A 227 -9.06 -14.30 6.59
N ILE A 228 -9.84 -13.59 5.82
CA ILE A 228 -9.41 -12.88 4.61
C ILE A 228 -9.78 -11.39 4.73
N HIS A 229 -10.98 -11.10 5.21
CA HIS A 229 -11.46 -9.74 5.38
C HIS A 229 -11.29 -9.29 6.84
N MET A 230 -11.18 -7.98 7.03
CA MET A 230 -10.98 -7.42 8.36
C MET A 230 -12.29 -7.28 9.13
N THR A 231 -12.19 -7.32 10.46
CA THR A 231 -13.29 -6.91 11.34
C THR A 231 -13.43 -5.39 11.35
N PRO A 232 -14.54 -4.83 11.89
CA PRO A 232 -14.67 -3.39 12.07
C PRO A 232 -13.47 -2.74 12.77
N GLU A 233 -12.94 -3.38 13.82
CA GLU A 233 -11.76 -2.89 14.52
C GLU A 233 -10.48 -2.93 13.63
N GLY A 234 -10.33 -3.97 12.81
CA GLY A 234 -9.25 -4.04 11.83
C GLY A 234 -9.32 -2.87 10.83
N HIS A 235 -10.49 -2.64 10.26
CA HIS A 235 -10.73 -1.52 9.35
C HIS A 235 -10.50 -0.16 10.02
N ARG A 236 -10.98 0.02 11.26
CA ARG A 236 -10.78 1.25 12.03
C ARG A 236 -9.29 1.56 12.22
N ARG A 237 -8.49 0.58 12.64
CA ARG A 237 -7.04 0.77 12.83
C ARG A 237 -6.30 1.04 11.55
N VAL A 238 -6.71 0.39 10.44
CA VAL A 238 -6.10 0.67 9.14
C VAL A 238 -6.44 2.08 8.65
N ALA A 239 -7.66 2.58 8.90
CA ALA A 239 -8.03 3.95 8.59
C ALA A 239 -7.16 4.97 9.34
N LEU A 240 -6.95 4.76 10.65
CA LEU A 240 -6.05 5.57 11.46
C LEU A 240 -4.61 5.55 10.92
N ALA A 241 -4.11 4.37 10.56
CA ALA A 241 -2.79 4.25 9.94
C ALA A 241 -2.71 4.96 8.58
N GLY A 242 -3.79 4.94 7.81
CA GLY A 242 -3.91 5.67 6.54
C GLY A 242 -3.86 7.19 6.76
N PHE A 243 -4.58 7.68 7.76
CA PHE A 243 -4.58 9.09 8.13
C PHE A 243 -3.19 9.58 8.56
N ALA A 244 -2.50 8.78 9.39
CA ALA A 244 -1.11 9.05 9.76
C ALA A 244 -0.14 8.97 8.56
N ALA A 245 -0.35 8.02 7.62
CA ALA A 245 0.45 7.91 6.41
C ALA A 245 0.31 9.11 5.46
N LEU A 246 -0.82 9.83 5.54
CA LEU A 246 -1.07 11.08 4.82
C LEU A 246 -0.45 12.30 5.52
N GLY A 247 0.22 12.11 6.66
CA GLY A 247 0.91 13.16 7.41
C GLY A 247 0.05 13.88 8.43
N HIS A 248 -1.19 13.45 8.65
CA HIS A 248 -2.04 13.98 9.72
C HIS A 248 -1.67 13.37 11.07
N THR A 249 -1.81 14.18 12.11
CA THR A 249 -1.57 13.73 13.50
C THR A 249 -2.91 13.37 14.13
N GLU A 250 -3.00 12.18 14.69
CA GLU A 250 -4.14 11.79 15.51
C GLU A 250 -4.08 12.41 16.90
N ALA A 251 -5.24 12.59 17.54
CA ALA A 251 -5.33 13.04 18.94
C ALA A 251 -4.59 12.11 19.91
N ASP A 252 -4.47 10.84 19.57
CA ASP A 252 -3.69 9.83 20.28
C ASP A 252 -2.65 9.24 19.31
N GLU A 253 -1.46 9.85 19.28
CA GLU A 253 -0.37 9.47 18.39
C GLU A 253 -0.03 7.98 18.52
N GLY A 254 -0.33 7.23 17.48
CA GLY A 254 -0.04 5.81 17.42
C GLY A 254 -1.11 4.91 18.02
N ALA A 255 -2.34 5.41 18.26
CA ALA A 255 -3.46 4.59 18.77
C ALA A 255 -3.66 3.28 17.98
N PHE A 256 -3.42 3.31 16.67
CA PHE A 256 -3.46 2.10 15.84
C PHE A 256 -2.30 1.12 16.11
N ARG A 257 -1.21 1.58 16.75
CA ARG A 257 -0.02 0.77 17.08
C ARG A 257 -0.11 0.13 18.46
N HIS A 258 -1.01 0.62 19.33
CA HIS A 258 -1.12 0.08 20.68
C HIS A 258 -1.41 -1.43 20.63
N PRO A 259 -0.66 -2.24 21.40
CA PRO A 259 -0.98 -3.64 21.57
C PRO A 259 -2.42 -3.74 22.09
N MET A 260 -3.17 -4.70 21.58
CA MET A 260 -4.47 -5.00 22.16
C MET A 260 -4.24 -5.43 23.63
N GLU A 261 -4.80 -4.70 24.56
CA GLU A 261 -4.67 -4.96 26.02
C GLU A 261 -5.33 -6.29 26.47
N PHE A 262 -5.67 -7.16 25.55
CA PHE A 262 -6.34 -8.42 25.85
C PHE A 262 -5.34 -9.56 25.78
N ALA A 263 -5.59 -10.57 26.63
CA ALA A 263 -4.91 -11.85 26.51
C ALA A 263 -4.89 -12.31 25.05
N SER A 264 -3.76 -12.83 24.60
CA SER A 264 -3.62 -13.35 23.24
C SER A 264 -4.80 -14.24 22.88
N ALA A 265 -5.42 -14.01 21.72
CA ALA A 265 -6.50 -14.85 21.26
C ALA A 265 -6.08 -16.33 21.27
N PRO A 266 -6.92 -17.24 21.78
CA PRO A 266 -6.60 -18.67 21.77
C PRO A 266 -6.32 -19.12 20.34
N LYS A 267 -5.29 -19.95 20.18
CA LYS A 267 -4.98 -20.53 18.85
C LYS A 267 -6.14 -21.42 18.41
N PRO A 268 -6.60 -21.29 17.17
CA PRO A 268 -7.67 -22.15 16.66
C PRO A 268 -7.31 -23.63 16.74
N THR A 269 -8.28 -24.42 17.12
CA THR A 269 -8.17 -25.89 17.18
C THR A 269 -8.20 -26.51 15.77
N TRP A 270 -7.79 -27.75 15.65
CA TRP A 270 -7.90 -28.51 14.40
C TRP A 270 -9.35 -28.65 13.89
N ALA A 271 -10.33 -28.71 14.80
CA ALA A 271 -11.74 -28.77 14.44
C ALA A 271 -12.18 -27.45 13.81
N GLU A 272 -11.81 -26.32 14.39
CA GLU A 272 -12.07 -24.98 13.86
C GLU A 272 -11.37 -24.73 12.51
N HIS A 273 -10.15 -25.24 12.33
CA HIS A 273 -9.47 -25.19 11.03
C HIS A 273 -10.19 -25.98 9.95
N ARG A 274 -10.73 -27.19 10.27
CA ARG A 274 -11.50 -27.99 9.30
C ARG A 274 -12.82 -27.32 8.95
N GLU A 275 -13.52 -26.81 9.94
CA GLU A 275 -14.79 -26.10 9.70
C GLU A 275 -14.56 -24.85 8.85
N TRP A 276 -13.55 -24.06 9.16
CA TRP A 276 -13.14 -22.91 8.34
C TRP A 276 -12.81 -23.33 6.89
N ALA A 277 -12.06 -24.41 6.71
CA ALA A 277 -11.71 -24.90 5.39
C ALA A 277 -12.93 -25.30 4.59
N ARG A 278 -13.94 -25.91 5.24
CA ARG A 278 -15.19 -26.33 4.59
C ARG A 278 -16.07 -25.13 4.24
N THR A 279 -16.22 -24.17 5.16
CA THR A 279 -17.19 -23.06 5.04
C THR A 279 -16.66 -21.88 4.24
N HIS A 280 -15.36 -21.60 4.29
CA HIS A 280 -14.74 -20.42 3.67
C HIS A 280 -13.72 -20.78 2.59
N ALA A 281 -12.69 -21.56 2.89
CA ALA A 281 -11.62 -21.83 1.95
C ALA A 281 -12.09 -22.67 0.73
N GLY A 282 -12.94 -23.69 0.94
CA GLY A 282 -13.46 -24.53 -0.14
C GLY A 282 -14.26 -23.73 -1.17
N PRO A 283 -15.28 -22.98 -0.78
CA PRO A 283 -16.04 -22.11 -1.69
C PRO A 283 -15.16 -21.06 -2.39
N TRP A 284 -14.17 -20.48 -1.68
CA TRP A 284 -13.22 -19.54 -2.25
C TRP A 284 -12.36 -20.18 -3.34
N VAL A 285 -11.77 -21.35 -3.09
CA VAL A 285 -11.00 -22.12 -4.09
C VAL A 285 -11.88 -22.48 -5.28
N LYS A 286 -13.11 -22.95 -5.05
CA LYS A 286 -14.06 -23.29 -6.12
C LYS A 286 -14.32 -22.07 -7.04
N ARG A 287 -14.59 -20.90 -6.49
CA ARG A 287 -14.78 -19.68 -7.30
C ARG A 287 -13.52 -19.37 -8.13
N ARG A 288 -12.33 -19.49 -7.55
CA ARG A 288 -11.06 -19.26 -8.27
C ARG A 288 -10.85 -20.22 -9.44
N VAL A 289 -11.15 -21.50 -9.25
CA VAL A 289 -11.02 -22.53 -10.30
C VAL A 289 -12.04 -22.31 -11.42
N THR A 290 -13.24 -21.86 -11.08
CA THR A 290 -14.33 -21.62 -12.05
C THR A 290 -14.27 -20.23 -12.72
N GLY A 291 -13.25 -19.40 -12.41
CA GLY A 291 -13.12 -18.05 -12.97
C GLY A 291 -14.19 -17.06 -12.53
N ARG A 292 -14.97 -17.39 -11.50
CA ARG A 292 -16.02 -16.52 -10.97
C ARG A 292 -15.48 -15.64 -9.84
N SER A 293 -16.02 -14.41 -9.75
CA SER A 293 -15.78 -13.48 -8.67
C SER A 293 -17.06 -13.25 -7.86
N SER A 294 -16.92 -12.97 -6.57
CA SER A 294 -18.04 -12.49 -5.75
C SER A 294 -18.50 -11.08 -6.12
N GLY A 295 -17.68 -10.37 -6.92
CA GLY A 295 -17.98 -9.04 -7.45
C GLY A 295 -18.62 -9.04 -8.85
N ASP A 296 -18.90 -10.22 -9.44
CA ASP A 296 -19.50 -10.27 -10.77
C ASP A 296 -20.89 -9.59 -10.78
N GLY A 297 -21.10 -8.66 -11.72
CA GLY A 297 -22.31 -7.88 -11.83
C GLY A 297 -22.49 -6.77 -10.79
N ARG A 298 -21.46 -6.46 -9.97
CA ARG A 298 -21.48 -5.37 -9.01
C ARG A 298 -20.77 -4.13 -9.54
N SER A 299 -21.25 -2.97 -9.11
CA SER A 299 -20.58 -1.67 -9.19
C SER A 299 -19.99 -1.27 -7.84
N GLY A 300 -19.18 -0.23 -7.82
CA GLY A 300 -18.77 0.43 -6.59
C GLY A 300 -19.97 0.96 -5.79
N LYS A 301 -19.84 1.05 -4.49
CA LYS A 301 -20.94 1.47 -3.61
C LYS A 301 -21.27 2.98 -3.70
N LEU A 302 -20.28 3.80 -4.04
CA LEU A 302 -20.42 5.23 -4.29
C LEU A 302 -19.68 5.56 -5.60
N THR A 303 -20.43 5.58 -6.70
CA THR A 303 -19.86 5.75 -8.05
C THR A 303 -19.67 7.21 -8.45
N GLU A 304 -20.13 8.14 -7.63
CA GLU A 304 -20.02 9.58 -7.85
C GLU A 304 -19.43 10.27 -6.62
N LEU A 305 -18.78 11.41 -6.80
CA LEU A 305 -18.33 12.26 -5.70
C LEU A 305 -19.54 12.82 -4.95
N THR A 306 -19.85 12.23 -3.82
CA THR A 306 -21.01 12.54 -2.97
C THR A 306 -20.55 13.33 -1.74
N PRO A 307 -21.28 14.38 -1.28
CA PRO A 307 -21.00 15.06 -0.03
C PRO A 307 -20.83 14.05 1.12
N TRP A 308 -19.78 14.24 1.93
CA TRP A 308 -19.43 13.31 2.99
C TRP A 308 -19.05 14.02 4.28
N PRO A 309 -19.40 13.54 5.48
CA PRO A 309 -20.28 12.39 5.71
C PRO A 309 -21.71 12.65 5.19
N MET A 310 -22.37 11.59 4.76
CA MET A 310 -23.78 11.70 4.37
C MET A 310 -24.60 12.08 5.61
N GLY A 311 -25.38 13.14 5.52
CA GLY A 311 -26.20 13.68 6.59
C GLY A 311 -27.30 12.75 7.07
#